data_a6fcf37d9926f4fbe1cf4c78064449e5
#
_entry.id   a6fcf37d9926f4fbe1cf4c78064449e5
#
_cell.length_a   1.000
_cell.length_b   1.000
_cell.length_c   1.000
_cell.angle_alpha   90.00
_cell.angle_beta   90.00
_cell.angle_gamma   90.00
#
_symmetry.space_group_name_H-M   'P 1'
#
loop_
_entity.id
_entity.type
_entity.pdbx_description
1 polymer ?
#
loop_
_entity_poly.entity_id
_entity_poly.type
_entity_poly.pdbx_seq_one_letter_code
_entity_poly.pdbx_strand_id
1 'polypeptide(L)'
;ITEEQVHEYIDHFIMKLRLVKFARTPEYNALFSGDPTWVTESIGGVGVDGRPLVTKTSFRYLHTLDNLGTAPEPNLTVLWSTRLPKAFKEYCAKMSIKSSSIQYENDDLMRPTHGDDYAIACCVSSMRIGKEMQFFGARANLAKCLLYAINGGVDEKSKVQVGPKYRPVEGEYLDYDDVMAKFDDMMEWLAELYVNTL
;
A
#
# COMPACT_ATOMS: atom_id res chain seq x y z
N ILE A 1 -13.89 20.34 -26.22
CA ILE A 1 -14.01 19.88 -24.82
C ILE A 1 -13.29 20.91 -23.92
N THR A 2 -13.97 21.41 -22.90
CA THR A 2 -13.41 22.39 -21.98
C THR A 2 -12.60 21.72 -20.86
N GLU A 3 -11.81 22.51 -20.11
CA GLU A 3 -11.04 22.03 -18.95
C GLU A 3 -11.99 21.47 -17.87
N GLU A 4 -13.14 22.11 -17.66
CA GLU A 4 -14.18 21.67 -16.74
C GLU A 4 -14.77 20.33 -17.16
N GLN A 5 -15.08 20.15 -18.42
CA GLN A 5 -15.59 18.88 -18.96
C GLN A 5 -14.59 17.73 -18.79
N VAL A 6 -13.28 18.00 -18.99
CA VAL A 6 -12.25 16.98 -18.71
C VAL A 6 -12.25 16.58 -17.25
N HIS A 7 -12.39 17.55 -16.34
CA HIS A 7 -12.43 17.29 -14.92
C HIS A 7 -13.67 16.47 -14.54
N GLU A 8 -14.84 16.87 -15.05
CA GLU A 8 -16.10 16.16 -14.84
C GLU A 8 -16.02 14.70 -15.31
N TYR A 9 -15.38 14.42 -16.45
CA TYR A 9 -15.20 13.04 -16.92
C TYR A 9 -14.33 12.22 -15.98
N ILE A 10 -13.28 12.82 -15.40
CA ILE A 10 -12.44 12.14 -14.41
C ILE A 10 -13.24 11.86 -13.13
N ASP A 11 -14.00 12.83 -12.64
CA ASP A 11 -14.87 12.66 -11.48
C ASP A 11 -15.89 11.53 -11.73
N HIS A 12 -16.54 11.51 -12.89
CA HIS A 12 -17.46 10.44 -13.28
C HIS A 12 -16.76 9.07 -13.38
N PHE A 13 -15.52 9.01 -13.88
CA PHE A 13 -14.77 7.77 -13.95
C PHE A 13 -14.50 7.21 -12.55
N ILE A 14 -13.95 8.02 -11.65
CA ILE A 14 -13.69 7.62 -10.27
C ILE A 14 -14.97 7.25 -9.53
N MET A 15 -16.04 8.02 -9.71
CA MET A 15 -17.36 7.72 -9.11
C MET A 15 -17.88 6.35 -9.58
N LYS A 16 -17.76 6.03 -10.88
CA LYS A 16 -18.15 4.71 -11.40
C LYS A 16 -17.34 3.57 -10.81
N LEU A 17 -16.02 3.75 -10.62
CA LEU A 17 -15.20 2.76 -9.94
C LEU A 17 -15.67 2.51 -8.50
N ARG A 18 -16.12 3.55 -7.79
CA ARG A 18 -16.67 3.43 -6.43
C ARG A 18 -18.03 2.72 -6.39
N LEU A 19 -18.81 2.79 -7.45
CA LEU A 19 -20.14 2.16 -7.53
C LEU A 19 -20.07 0.66 -7.82
N VAL A 20 -19.02 0.19 -8.50
CA VAL A 20 -18.86 -1.22 -8.82
C VAL A 20 -18.45 -2.00 -7.58
N LYS A 21 -19.22 -3.05 -7.26
CA LYS A 21 -18.97 -3.91 -6.11
C LYS A 21 -19.06 -5.37 -6.52
N PHE A 22 -18.26 -6.22 -5.87
CA PHE A 22 -18.39 -7.67 -5.98
C PHE A 22 -19.36 -8.19 -4.92
N ALA A 23 -20.32 -9.01 -5.35
CA ALA A 23 -21.15 -9.75 -4.41
C ALA A 23 -20.32 -10.82 -3.69
N ARG A 24 -20.49 -10.89 -2.39
CA ARG A 24 -19.92 -11.92 -1.50
C ARG A 24 -21.05 -12.79 -0.93
N THR A 25 -20.84 -13.34 0.26
CA THR A 25 -21.93 -14.05 0.95
C THR A 25 -23.05 -13.08 1.35
N PRO A 26 -24.29 -13.55 1.51
CA PRO A 26 -25.40 -12.70 1.91
C PRO A 26 -25.12 -11.91 3.19
N GLU A 27 -24.47 -12.52 4.18
CA GLU A 27 -24.14 -11.90 5.46
C GLU A 27 -23.12 -10.77 5.27
N TYR A 28 -22.08 -11.01 4.45
CA TYR A 28 -21.08 -9.98 4.13
C TYR A 28 -21.73 -8.80 3.41
N ASN A 29 -22.57 -9.08 2.42
CA ASN A 29 -23.22 -8.04 1.63
C ASN A 29 -24.22 -7.22 2.47
N ALA A 30 -24.88 -7.83 3.45
CA ALA A 30 -25.75 -7.12 4.37
C ALA A 30 -24.98 -6.11 5.24
N LEU A 31 -23.75 -6.41 5.62
CA LEU A 31 -22.93 -5.55 6.45
C LEU A 31 -22.16 -4.48 5.64
N PHE A 32 -21.63 -4.85 4.48
CA PHE A 32 -20.64 -4.06 3.74
C PHE A 32 -21.12 -3.63 2.34
N SER A 33 -22.31 -4.00 1.92
CA SER A 33 -22.86 -3.67 0.59
C SER A 33 -21.99 -4.21 -0.56
N GLY A 34 -21.41 -5.39 -0.37
CA GLY A 34 -20.47 -5.98 -1.32
C GLY A 34 -19.00 -5.61 -1.04
N ASP A 35 -18.12 -6.21 -1.81
CA ASP A 35 -16.67 -6.01 -1.70
C ASP A 35 -16.19 -5.03 -2.77
N PRO A 36 -15.29 -4.09 -2.44
CA PRO A 36 -14.69 -3.21 -3.43
C PRO A 36 -13.98 -3.96 -4.54
N THR A 37 -13.81 -3.32 -5.70
CA THR A 37 -13.05 -3.88 -6.84
C THR A 37 -11.54 -3.83 -6.63
N TRP A 38 -11.07 -3.09 -5.62
CA TRP A 38 -9.65 -2.90 -5.27
C TRP A 38 -8.81 -2.32 -6.43
N VAL A 39 -9.42 -1.45 -7.20
CA VAL A 39 -8.75 -0.73 -8.29
C VAL A 39 -7.79 0.31 -7.70
N THR A 40 -6.62 0.41 -8.30
CA THR A 40 -5.63 1.44 -7.98
C THR A 40 -5.28 2.22 -9.24
N GLU A 41 -5.35 3.53 -9.14
CA GLU A 41 -4.87 4.46 -10.17
C GLU A 41 -3.44 4.88 -9.81
N SER A 42 -2.55 4.88 -10.80
CA SER A 42 -1.15 5.32 -10.61
C SER A 42 -0.89 6.61 -11.38
N ILE A 43 -0.32 7.60 -10.72
CA ILE A 43 0.08 8.87 -11.31
C ILE A 43 1.50 9.26 -10.91
N GLY A 44 2.11 10.15 -11.67
CA GLY A 44 3.50 10.55 -11.43
C GLY A 44 4.50 9.57 -12.01
N GLY A 45 5.61 9.38 -11.31
CA GLY A 45 6.71 8.58 -11.81
C GLY A 45 7.55 9.28 -12.89
N VAL A 46 8.52 8.56 -13.42
CA VAL A 46 9.46 9.04 -14.41
C VAL A 46 9.42 8.12 -15.65
N GLY A 47 9.36 8.70 -16.83
CA GLY A 47 9.37 7.95 -18.08
C GLY A 47 10.74 7.35 -18.44
N VAL A 48 10.76 6.49 -19.44
CA VAL A 48 11.99 5.87 -19.97
C VAL A 48 13.05 6.87 -20.42
N ASP A 49 12.62 8.06 -20.79
CA ASP A 49 13.47 9.18 -21.20
C ASP A 49 13.93 10.06 -20.01
N GLY A 50 13.60 9.67 -18.79
CA GLY A 50 13.95 10.38 -17.57
C GLY A 50 13.10 11.60 -17.25
N ARG A 51 12.07 11.90 -18.04
CA ARG A 51 11.16 13.03 -17.80
C ARG A 51 10.06 12.64 -16.80
N PRO A 52 9.66 13.56 -15.90
CA PRO A 52 8.49 13.35 -15.06
C PRO A 52 7.22 13.13 -15.88
N LEU A 53 6.43 12.13 -15.51
CA LEU A 53 5.15 11.80 -16.12
C LEU A 53 3.98 12.57 -15.47
N VAL A 54 4.23 13.81 -15.11
CA VAL A 54 3.24 14.70 -14.48
C VAL A 54 2.61 15.60 -15.53
N THR A 55 1.29 15.54 -15.63
CA THR A 55 0.48 16.37 -16.54
C THR A 55 -0.59 17.13 -15.75
N LYS A 56 -1.33 18.02 -16.42
CA LYS A 56 -2.54 18.62 -15.82
C LYS A 56 -3.53 17.57 -15.33
N THR A 57 -3.63 16.44 -16.02
CA THR A 57 -4.51 15.34 -15.63
C THR A 57 -4.10 14.70 -14.31
N SER A 58 -2.80 14.63 -14.02
CA SER A 58 -2.33 14.16 -12.70
C SER A 58 -2.86 15.03 -11.55
N PHE A 59 -2.88 16.35 -11.74
CA PHE A 59 -3.49 17.27 -10.76
C PHE A 59 -5.01 17.12 -10.66
N ARG A 60 -5.68 16.82 -11.78
CA ARG A 60 -7.14 16.59 -11.77
C ARG A 60 -7.51 15.33 -11.00
N TYR A 61 -6.77 14.24 -11.15
CA TYR A 61 -6.98 13.03 -10.35
C TYR A 61 -6.87 13.31 -8.84
N LEU A 62 -5.85 14.07 -8.44
CA LEU A 62 -5.71 14.49 -7.05
C LEU A 62 -6.89 15.36 -6.59
N HIS A 63 -7.32 16.30 -7.42
CA HIS A 63 -8.45 17.17 -7.10
C HIS A 63 -9.78 16.41 -7.00
N THR A 64 -9.96 15.39 -7.82
CA THR A 64 -11.13 14.51 -7.76
C THR A 64 -11.30 13.85 -6.38
N LEU A 65 -10.21 13.52 -5.69
CA LEU A 65 -10.27 13.01 -4.31
C LEU A 65 -10.82 14.05 -3.32
N ASP A 66 -10.59 15.33 -3.56
CA ASP A 66 -11.18 16.43 -2.77
C ASP A 66 -12.66 16.59 -3.09
N ASN A 67 -13.03 16.59 -4.39
CA ASN A 67 -14.40 16.73 -4.85
C ASN A 67 -15.32 15.61 -4.38
N LEU A 68 -14.89 14.38 -4.52
CA LEU A 68 -15.70 13.20 -4.21
C LEU A 68 -15.55 12.71 -2.76
N GLY A 69 -14.57 13.28 -2.03
CA GLY A 69 -14.25 12.86 -0.67
C GLY A 69 -13.54 11.51 -0.60
N THR A 70 -13.16 11.12 0.60
CA THR A 70 -12.45 9.85 0.87
C THR A 70 -13.35 8.64 0.65
N ALA A 71 -12.80 7.59 0.04
CA ALA A 71 -13.45 6.29 -0.12
C ALA A 71 -12.40 5.18 -0.03
N PRO A 72 -12.81 3.92 0.28
CA PRO A 72 -11.89 2.78 0.33
C PRO A 72 -11.14 2.56 -0.99
N GLU A 73 -11.77 2.90 -2.12
CA GLU A 73 -11.20 2.79 -3.46
C GLU A 73 -11.85 3.79 -4.44
N PRO A 74 -11.22 4.03 -5.59
CA PRO A 74 -9.86 3.57 -5.93
C PRO A 74 -8.83 4.24 -5.02
N ASN A 75 -7.79 3.50 -4.66
CA ASN A 75 -6.59 4.10 -4.10
C ASN A 75 -5.84 4.82 -5.22
N LEU A 76 -5.35 6.01 -4.95
CA LEU A 76 -4.47 6.73 -5.86
C LEU A 76 -3.03 6.56 -5.40
N THR A 77 -2.23 5.86 -6.19
CA THR A 77 -0.80 5.69 -5.94
C THR A 77 -0.02 6.77 -6.66
N VAL A 78 0.70 7.58 -5.92
CA VAL A 78 1.69 8.50 -6.46
C VAL A 78 3.02 7.77 -6.57
N LEU A 79 3.50 7.54 -7.79
CA LEU A 79 4.85 7.04 -8.06
C LEU A 79 5.82 8.20 -7.82
N TRP A 80 6.26 8.29 -6.58
CA TRP A 80 7.08 9.41 -6.12
C TRP A 80 8.53 9.27 -6.61
N SER A 81 9.11 10.38 -7.07
CA SER A 81 10.52 10.48 -7.44
C SER A 81 11.09 11.83 -7.02
N THR A 82 12.38 11.86 -6.74
CA THR A 82 13.13 13.10 -6.54
C THR A 82 13.01 14.06 -7.71
N ARG A 83 12.81 13.52 -8.92
CA ARG A 83 12.69 14.25 -10.19
C ARG A 83 11.33 14.91 -10.41
N LEU A 84 10.31 14.57 -9.65
CA LEU A 84 8.97 15.16 -9.83
C LEU A 84 8.97 16.66 -9.56
N PRO A 85 8.17 17.45 -10.29
CA PRO A 85 8.04 18.89 -10.08
C PRO A 85 7.67 19.21 -8.63
N LYS A 86 8.32 20.22 -8.04
CA LYS A 86 8.07 20.65 -6.66
C LYS A 86 6.58 20.95 -6.42
N ALA A 87 5.95 21.69 -7.33
CA ALA A 87 4.53 22.03 -7.23
C ALA A 87 3.62 20.79 -7.17
N PHE A 88 3.97 19.72 -7.90
CA PHE A 88 3.21 18.46 -7.84
C PHE A 88 3.40 17.77 -6.50
N LYS A 89 4.62 17.67 -6.00
CA LYS A 89 4.91 17.08 -4.68
C LYS A 89 4.20 17.82 -3.54
N GLU A 90 4.20 19.15 -3.57
CA GLU A 90 3.48 19.99 -2.60
C GLU A 90 1.97 19.80 -2.68
N TYR A 91 1.42 19.65 -3.88
CA TYR A 91 0.00 19.40 -4.07
C TYR A 91 -0.39 18.00 -3.58
N CYS A 92 0.42 16.98 -3.87
CA CYS A 92 0.22 15.64 -3.32
C CYS A 92 0.20 15.65 -1.78
N ALA A 93 1.17 16.29 -1.15
CA ALA A 93 1.24 16.43 0.30
C ALA A 93 0.00 17.14 0.87
N LYS A 94 -0.44 18.24 0.24
CA LYS A 94 -1.68 18.93 0.62
C LYS A 94 -2.90 18.02 0.55
N MET A 95 -3.00 17.22 -0.51
CA MET A 95 -4.13 16.29 -0.68
C MET A 95 -4.09 15.13 0.32
N SER A 96 -2.89 14.66 0.71
CA SER A 96 -2.73 13.61 1.73
C SER A 96 -3.21 14.05 3.13
N ILE A 97 -3.20 15.34 3.43
CA ILE A 97 -3.78 15.87 4.66
C ILE A 97 -5.31 15.77 4.64
N LYS A 98 -5.91 15.89 3.46
CA LYS A 98 -7.37 15.90 3.28
C LYS A 98 -7.98 14.51 3.04
N SER A 99 -7.23 13.62 2.42
CA SER A 99 -7.74 12.31 1.96
C SER A 99 -6.78 11.18 2.30
N SER A 100 -7.31 10.11 2.88
CA SER A 100 -6.60 8.86 3.11
C SER A 100 -6.59 7.92 1.89
N SER A 101 -7.18 8.33 0.77
CA SER A 101 -7.22 7.54 -0.48
C SER A 101 -5.96 7.71 -1.34
N ILE A 102 -4.92 8.34 -0.82
CA ILE A 102 -3.61 8.51 -1.48
C ILE A 102 -2.57 7.64 -0.78
N GLN A 103 -1.77 6.96 -1.57
CA GLN A 103 -0.57 6.26 -1.12
C GLN A 103 0.62 6.64 -2.01
N TYR A 104 1.82 6.32 -1.55
CA TYR A 104 3.05 6.63 -2.26
C TYR A 104 3.88 5.39 -2.46
N GLU A 105 4.46 5.28 -3.65
CA GLU A 105 5.49 4.29 -3.96
C GLU A 105 6.75 5.02 -4.43
N ASN A 106 7.91 4.62 -3.94
CA ASN A 106 9.17 5.28 -4.30
C ASN A 106 9.66 4.78 -5.66
N ASP A 107 9.35 5.53 -6.71
CA ASP A 107 9.73 5.21 -8.10
C ASP A 107 11.25 5.09 -8.28
N ASP A 108 12.03 5.89 -7.56
CA ASP A 108 13.50 5.86 -7.65
C ASP A 108 14.07 4.53 -7.09
N LEU A 109 13.39 3.88 -6.14
CA LEU A 109 13.77 2.59 -5.58
C LEU A 109 13.16 1.39 -6.33
N MET A 110 11.96 1.55 -6.87
CA MET A 110 11.25 0.46 -7.55
C MET A 110 11.78 0.18 -8.95
N ARG A 111 12.12 1.22 -9.71
CA ARG A 111 12.57 1.08 -11.11
C ARG A 111 13.80 0.21 -11.31
N PRO A 112 14.84 0.25 -10.47
CA PRO A 112 16.00 -0.64 -10.63
C PRO A 112 15.64 -2.13 -10.59
N THR A 113 14.60 -2.50 -9.86
CA THR A 113 14.15 -3.89 -9.71
C THR A 113 13.07 -4.28 -10.69
N HIS A 114 12.08 -3.40 -10.91
CA HIS A 114 10.89 -3.71 -11.72
C HIS A 114 10.96 -3.19 -13.16
N GLY A 115 11.94 -2.35 -13.48
CA GLY A 115 12.05 -1.70 -14.78
C GLY A 115 11.16 -0.47 -14.92
N ASP A 116 11.10 0.04 -16.15
CA ASP A 116 10.43 1.33 -16.42
C ASP A 116 8.90 1.22 -16.57
N ASP A 117 8.40 0.01 -16.78
CA ASP A 117 6.99 -0.24 -17.09
C ASP A 117 6.38 -1.13 -16.00
N TYR A 118 6.21 -0.57 -14.82
CA TYR A 118 5.56 -1.23 -13.70
C TYR A 118 4.37 -0.40 -13.18
N ALA A 119 3.50 -1.06 -12.44
CA ALA A 119 2.39 -0.45 -11.74
C ALA A 119 2.21 -1.08 -10.36
N ILE A 120 1.46 -0.42 -9.52
CA ILE A 120 1.02 -0.97 -8.24
C ILE A 120 -0.41 -1.48 -8.42
N ALA A 121 -0.56 -2.79 -8.35
CA ALA A 121 -1.87 -3.43 -8.39
C ALA A 121 -2.49 -3.47 -7.00
N CYS A 122 -3.80 -3.27 -6.92
CA CYS A 122 -4.54 -3.20 -5.67
C CYS A 122 -3.99 -2.07 -4.77
N CYS A 123 -3.44 -2.40 -3.61
CA CYS A 123 -2.89 -1.39 -2.69
C CYS A 123 -1.35 -1.34 -2.68
N VAL A 124 -0.67 -2.49 -2.82
CA VAL A 124 0.79 -2.55 -2.61
C VAL A 124 1.53 -3.54 -3.50
N SER A 125 0.83 -4.28 -4.37
CA SER A 125 1.47 -5.30 -5.19
C SER A 125 2.13 -4.70 -6.42
N SER A 126 3.44 -4.68 -6.44
CA SER A 126 4.20 -4.25 -7.62
C SER A 126 4.14 -5.32 -8.72
N MET A 127 3.92 -4.89 -9.94
CA MET A 127 3.85 -5.75 -11.11
C MET A 127 4.46 -5.05 -12.34
N ARG A 128 5.03 -5.84 -13.25
CA ARG A 128 5.40 -5.35 -14.59
C ARG A 128 4.18 -5.46 -15.50
N ILE A 129 3.91 -4.41 -16.27
CA ILE A 129 2.78 -4.41 -17.19
C ILE A 129 2.93 -5.53 -18.23
N GLY A 130 1.90 -6.36 -18.36
CA GLY A 130 1.90 -7.50 -19.29
C GLY A 130 2.80 -8.68 -18.92
N LYS A 131 3.29 -8.73 -17.69
CA LYS A 131 4.10 -9.84 -17.14
C LYS A 131 3.38 -10.52 -15.99
N GLU A 132 4.06 -11.52 -15.40
CA GLU A 132 3.53 -12.21 -14.23
C GLU A 132 3.24 -11.24 -13.09
N MET A 133 2.20 -11.53 -12.34
CA MET A 133 1.83 -10.81 -11.14
C MET A 133 1.71 -11.78 -9.97
N GLN A 134 2.50 -11.52 -8.93
CA GLN A 134 2.34 -12.18 -7.64
C GLN A 134 1.45 -11.31 -6.76
N PHE A 135 0.21 -11.72 -6.58
CA PHE A 135 -0.78 -10.89 -5.89
C PHE A 135 -0.75 -11.06 -4.37
N PHE A 136 -0.81 -12.30 -3.90
CA PHE A 136 -0.71 -12.64 -2.48
C PHE A 136 0.04 -13.98 -2.32
N GLY A 137 1.31 -13.91 -1.97
CA GLY A 137 2.09 -15.09 -1.63
C GLY A 137 1.85 -15.51 -0.17
N ALA A 138 1.96 -14.53 0.73
CA ALA A 138 1.77 -14.72 2.16
C ALA A 138 1.32 -13.42 2.83
N ARG A 139 0.78 -13.54 4.04
CA ARG A 139 0.46 -12.39 4.89
C ARG A 139 1.11 -12.58 6.25
N ALA A 140 1.90 -11.61 6.67
CA ALA A 140 2.55 -11.59 7.97
C ALA A 140 1.90 -10.56 8.89
N ASN A 141 1.63 -10.94 10.12
CA ASN A 141 1.22 -10.00 11.17
C ASN A 141 2.48 -9.51 11.90
N LEU A 142 3.05 -8.41 11.42
CA LEU A 142 4.29 -7.84 11.98
C LEU A 142 4.15 -7.43 13.44
N ALA A 143 3.01 -6.89 13.83
CA ALA A 143 2.74 -6.54 15.23
C ALA A 143 2.75 -7.78 16.14
N LYS A 144 2.24 -8.90 15.64
CA LYS A 144 2.27 -10.17 16.36
C LYS A 144 3.69 -10.74 16.45
N CYS A 145 4.50 -10.59 15.40
CA CYS A 145 5.93 -10.96 15.45
C CYS A 145 6.71 -10.15 16.48
N LEU A 146 6.47 -8.85 16.54
CA LEU A 146 7.07 -8.00 17.57
C LEU A 146 6.64 -8.43 18.98
N LEU A 147 5.37 -8.76 19.16
CA LEU A 147 4.87 -9.26 20.44
C LEU A 147 5.52 -10.60 20.83
N TYR A 148 5.71 -11.50 19.89
CA TYR A 148 6.47 -12.73 20.11
C TYR A 148 7.93 -12.45 20.49
N ALA A 149 8.59 -11.54 19.78
CA ALA A 149 9.96 -11.14 20.12
C ALA A 149 10.07 -10.63 21.58
N ILE A 150 9.15 -9.78 22.01
CA ILE A 150 9.09 -9.26 23.39
C ILE A 150 8.81 -10.37 24.41
N ASN A 151 7.95 -11.31 24.08
CA ASN A 151 7.55 -12.41 24.96
C ASN A 151 8.47 -13.65 24.87
N GLY A 152 9.65 -13.54 24.29
CA GLY A 152 10.60 -14.66 24.20
C GLY A 152 10.18 -15.78 23.25
N GLY A 153 9.39 -15.46 22.22
CA GLY A 153 8.86 -16.40 21.23
C GLY A 153 7.58 -17.12 21.67
N VAL A 154 6.96 -16.69 22.77
CA VAL A 154 5.76 -17.32 23.33
C VAL A 154 4.50 -16.53 22.96
N ASP A 155 3.47 -17.22 22.52
CA ASP A 155 2.16 -16.62 22.30
C ASP A 155 1.50 -16.21 23.63
N GLU A 156 1.07 -14.97 23.73
CA GLU A 156 0.53 -14.40 24.98
C GLU A 156 -0.82 -15.01 25.41
N LYS A 157 -1.56 -15.61 24.47
CA LYS A 157 -2.86 -16.23 24.73
C LYS A 157 -2.74 -17.71 25.04
N SER A 158 -2.13 -18.46 24.13
CA SER A 158 -2.02 -19.92 24.24
C SER A 158 -0.88 -20.37 25.18
N LYS A 159 0.06 -19.48 25.49
CA LYS A 159 1.29 -19.78 26.25
C LYS A 159 2.21 -20.82 25.58
N VAL A 160 2.03 -21.02 24.27
CA VAL A 160 2.84 -21.96 23.47
C VAL A 160 4.05 -21.25 22.90
N GLN A 161 5.20 -21.92 22.90
CA GLN A 161 6.38 -21.49 22.16
C GLN A 161 6.08 -21.60 20.65
N VAL A 162 6.09 -20.47 19.94
CA VAL A 162 5.71 -20.40 18.52
C VAL A 162 6.93 -20.26 17.64
N GLY A 163 7.86 -19.42 18.00
CA GLY A 163 9.06 -19.08 17.23
C GLY A 163 10.35 -19.35 18.00
N PRO A 164 11.46 -18.72 17.58
CA PRO A 164 12.72 -18.78 18.30
C PRO A 164 12.56 -18.46 19.78
N LYS A 165 13.29 -19.19 20.60
CA LYS A 165 13.22 -19.02 22.06
C LYS A 165 14.23 -17.99 22.54
N TYR A 166 13.74 -16.91 23.09
CA TYR A 166 14.54 -15.86 23.71
C TYR A 166 14.21 -15.72 25.19
N ARG A 167 15.07 -15.02 25.92
CA ARG A 167 14.68 -14.43 27.18
C ARG A 167 13.67 -13.33 26.90
N PRO A 168 12.49 -13.32 27.56
CA PRO A 168 11.56 -12.22 27.45
C PRO A 168 12.23 -10.88 27.77
N VAL A 169 11.76 -9.82 27.16
CA VAL A 169 12.22 -8.48 27.49
C VAL A 169 11.58 -8.09 28.81
N GLU A 170 12.40 -7.84 29.82
CA GLU A 170 11.98 -7.52 31.18
C GLU A 170 12.49 -6.14 31.57
N GLY A 171 11.75 -5.42 32.39
CA GLY A 171 12.13 -4.13 32.94
C GLY A 171 11.06 -3.06 32.77
N GLU A 172 11.29 -1.93 33.37
CA GLU A 172 10.40 -0.76 33.28
C GLU A 172 10.49 -0.09 31.92
N TYR A 173 11.66 -0.19 31.28
CA TYR A 173 11.91 0.35 29.95
C TYR A 173 12.42 -0.74 29.01
N LEU A 174 11.94 -0.73 27.76
CA LEU A 174 12.43 -1.60 26.72
C LEU A 174 13.72 -1.03 26.12
N ASP A 175 14.76 -1.85 26.06
CA ASP A 175 15.95 -1.51 25.28
C ASP A 175 15.67 -1.68 23.80
N TYR A 176 15.87 -0.61 23.02
CA TYR A 176 15.53 -0.59 21.60
C TYR A 176 16.33 -1.62 20.80
N ASP A 177 17.66 -1.67 21.02
CA ASP A 177 18.53 -2.54 20.23
C ASP A 177 18.27 -4.02 20.54
N ASP A 178 18.00 -4.36 21.82
CA ASP A 178 17.61 -5.72 22.22
C ASP A 178 16.26 -6.14 21.61
N VAL A 179 15.27 -5.26 21.64
CA VAL A 179 13.95 -5.53 21.02
C VAL A 179 14.07 -5.69 19.51
N MET A 180 14.83 -4.83 18.83
CA MET A 180 15.00 -4.90 17.38
C MET A 180 15.75 -6.14 16.96
N ALA A 181 16.85 -6.52 17.64
CA ALA A 181 17.56 -7.74 17.33
C ALA A 181 16.67 -8.99 17.44
N LYS A 182 15.86 -9.09 18.49
CA LYS A 182 14.89 -10.19 18.65
C LYS A 182 13.78 -10.14 17.61
N PHE A 183 13.35 -8.96 17.21
CA PHE A 183 12.34 -8.80 16.16
C PHE A 183 12.89 -9.22 14.80
N ASP A 184 14.11 -8.85 14.46
CA ASP A 184 14.76 -9.24 13.20
C ASP A 184 14.92 -10.78 13.11
N ASP A 185 15.39 -11.44 14.16
CA ASP A 185 15.45 -12.90 14.22
C ASP A 185 14.06 -13.56 14.08
N MET A 186 13.03 -12.97 14.70
CA MET A 186 11.65 -13.46 14.60
C MET A 186 11.11 -13.30 13.17
N MET A 187 11.47 -12.21 12.50
CA MET A 187 11.10 -11.97 11.10
C MET A 187 11.83 -12.93 10.15
N GLU A 188 13.08 -13.21 10.38
CA GLU A 188 13.85 -14.19 9.61
C GLU A 188 13.24 -15.59 9.74
N TRP A 189 12.96 -16.04 10.97
CA TRP A 189 12.25 -17.28 11.21
C TRP A 189 10.90 -17.36 10.49
N LEU A 190 10.12 -16.27 10.52
CA LEU A 190 8.82 -16.21 9.84
C LEU A 190 8.98 -16.29 8.32
N ALA A 191 9.97 -15.62 7.76
CA ALA A 191 10.28 -15.67 6.33
C ALA A 191 10.67 -17.10 5.90
N GLU A 192 11.54 -17.77 6.67
CA GLU A 192 11.89 -19.17 6.42
C GLU A 192 10.67 -20.11 6.50
N LEU A 193 9.78 -19.90 7.47
CA LEU A 193 8.54 -20.67 7.61
C LEU A 193 7.68 -20.53 6.36
N TYR A 194 7.50 -19.31 5.84
CA TYR A 194 6.74 -19.07 4.61
C TYR A 194 7.40 -19.70 3.39
N VAL A 195 8.70 -19.54 3.21
CA VAL A 195 9.43 -20.12 2.08
C VAL A 195 9.34 -21.66 2.08
N ASN A 196 9.39 -22.27 3.25
CA ASN A 196 9.32 -23.74 3.39
C ASN A 196 7.90 -24.32 3.29
N THR A 197 6.87 -23.48 3.35
CA THR A 197 5.45 -23.90 3.27
C THR A 197 4.79 -23.58 1.94
N LEU A 198 5.41 -22.78 1.09
CA LEU A 198 4.97 -22.44 -0.26
C LEU A 198 5.60 -23.40 -1.29
#